data_d384feee1b50ec75e9d3c9c9ba9dcaac
#
_entry.id   d384feee1b50ec75e9d3c9c9ba9dcaac
#
_cell.length_a   1.000
_cell.length_b   1.000
_cell.length_c   1.000
_cell.angle_alpha   90.00
_cell.angle_beta   90.00
_cell.angle_gamma   90.00
#
_symmetry.space_group_name_H-M   'P 1'
#
loop_
_entity.id
_entity.type
_entity.pdbx_description
1 polymer ?
#
loop_
_entity_poly.entity_id
_entity_poly.type
_entity_poly.pdbx_seq_one_letter_code
_entity_poly.pdbx_strand_id
1 'polypeptide(L)'
;MIFQPLTAQDGPQLTDLGAAMAFAPAQQVLGETLSAALAQGGTAFGALEEGTLVGALLLVRTAPDAARVTCGVRPSHERRGIGGLLLRMADDWAWENGVARLEIAVRKEDLVARHVFDRHGYGSAGFRRGVAGPDGQTFDELLLEKPVPPREEA
;
A
#
# COMPACT_ATOMS: atom_id res chain seq x y z
N MET A 1 18.76 -3.36 -6.51
CA MET A 1 17.32 -3.39 -6.19
C MET A 1 16.51 -3.13 -7.45
N ILE A 2 15.49 -3.92 -7.67
CA ILE A 2 14.64 -3.81 -8.85
C ILE A 2 13.21 -3.49 -8.41
N PHE A 3 12.59 -2.48 -9.04
CA PHE A 3 11.17 -2.17 -8.86
C PHE A 3 10.43 -2.62 -10.11
N GLN A 4 9.39 -3.44 -9.94
CA GLN A 4 8.66 -4.02 -11.08
C GLN A 4 7.19 -4.26 -10.74
N PRO A 5 6.32 -4.34 -11.77
CA PRO A 5 4.94 -4.78 -11.56
C PRO A 5 4.89 -6.20 -11.00
N LEU A 6 3.92 -6.46 -10.12
CA LEU A 6 3.65 -7.79 -9.58
C LEU A 6 2.56 -8.49 -10.40
N THR A 7 2.63 -9.82 -10.43
CA THR A 7 1.64 -10.67 -11.06
C THR A 7 1.04 -11.63 -10.04
N ALA A 8 0.05 -12.41 -10.45
CA ALA A 8 -0.55 -13.42 -9.59
C ALA A 8 0.46 -14.45 -9.07
N GLN A 9 1.59 -14.64 -9.76
CA GLN A 9 2.66 -15.56 -9.35
C GLN A 9 3.43 -15.04 -8.13
N ASP A 10 3.32 -13.77 -7.81
CA ASP A 10 4.02 -13.15 -6.67
C ASP A 10 3.27 -13.30 -5.34
N GLY A 11 2.10 -13.95 -5.34
CA GLY A 11 1.30 -14.18 -4.14
C GLY A 11 2.07 -14.80 -2.97
N PRO A 12 2.82 -15.90 -3.17
CA PRO A 12 3.61 -16.50 -2.09
C PRO A 12 4.65 -15.56 -1.48
N GLN A 13 5.32 -14.74 -2.27
CA GLN A 13 6.27 -13.76 -1.78
C GLN A 13 5.58 -12.63 -1.00
N LEU A 14 4.39 -12.22 -1.41
CA LEU A 14 3.59 -11.23 -0.66
C LEU A 14 3.17 -11.78 0.70
N THR A 15 2.76 -13.03 0.77
CA THR A 15 2.43 -13.68 2.04
C THR A 15 3.64 -13.68 2.98
N ASP A 16 4.82 -14.00 2.46
CA ASP A 16 6.07 -14.01 3.22
C ASP A 16 6.45 -12.59 3.68
N LEU A 17 6.30 -11.59 2.83
CA LEU A 17 6.50 -10.20 3.20
C LEU A 17 5.58 -9.78 4.34
N GLY A 18 4.29 -10.10 4.24
CA GLY A 18 3.30 -9.79 5.27
C GLY A 18 3.64 -10.41 6.61
N ALA A 19 4.14 -11.64 6.61
CA ALA A 19 4.54 -12.33 7.84
C ALA A 19 5.72 -11.64 8.55
N ALA A 20 6.56 -10.93 7.82
CA ALA A 20 7.72 -10.23 8.37
C ALA A 20 7.37 -8.86 8.96
N MET A 21 6.19 -8.31 8.67
CA MET A 21 5.80 -6.96 9.09
C MET A 21 5.15 -6.98 10.47
N ALA A 22 5.50 -5.99 11.31
CA ALA A 22 5.00 -5.91 12.68
C ALA A 22 3.50 -5.59 12.77
N PHE A 23 2.98 -4.76 11.85
CA PHE A 23 1.59 -4.31 11.82
C PHE A 23 0.94 -4.61 10.48
N ALA A 24 1.33 -5.69 9.85
CA ALA A 24 0.77 -6.09 8.56
C ALA A 24 -0.72 -6.45 8.70
N PRO A 25 -1.52 -6.24 7.65
CA PRO A 25 -2.80 -6.92 7.53
C PRO A 25 -2.58 -8.44 7.54
N ALA A 26 -3.63 -9.21 7.83
CA ALA A 26 -3.52 -10.66 7.81
C ALA A 26 -2.92 -11.15 6.49
N GLN A 27 -2.07 -12.18 6.55
CA GLN A 27 -1.37 -12.71 5.37
C GLN A 27 -2.32 -13.06 4.22
N GLN A 28 -3.45 -13.67 4.55
CA GLN A 28 -4.48 -14.00 3.55
C GLN A 28 -5.06 -12.74 2.89
N VAL A 29 -5.07 -11.62 3.60
CA VAL A 29 -5.59 -10.35 3.07
C VAL A 29 -4.68 -9.81 1.96
N LEU A 30 -3.37 -9.98 2.08
CA LEU A 30 -2.44 -9.53 1.03
C LEU A 30 -2.65 -10.30 -0.28
N GLY A 31 -2.85 -11.61 -0.21
CA GLY A 31 -3.15 -12.41 -1.39
C GLY A 31 -4.48 -12.04 -2.04
N GLU A 32 -5.52 -11.86 -1.23
CA GLU A 32 -6.84 -11.43 -1.71
C GLU A 32 -6.77 -10.01 -2.31
N THR A 33 -6.02 -9.11 -1.69
CA THR A 33 -5.82 -7.75 -2.19
C THR A 33 -5.08 -7.74 -3.52
N LEU A 34 -4.08 -8.60 -3.69
CA LEU A 34 -3.38 -8.75 -4.97
C LEU A 34 -4.35 -9.20 -6.06
N SER A 35 -5.14 -10.23 -5.79
CA SER A 35 -6.14 -10.72 -6.74
C SER A 35 -7.15 -9.63 -7.12
N ALA A 36 -7.65 -8.88 -6.13
CA ALA A 36 -8.56 -7.78 -6.36
C ALA A 36 -7.91 -6.65 -7.17
N ALA A 37 -6.67 -6.29 -6.85
CA ALA A 37 -5.93 -5.26 -7.58
C ALA A 37 -5.80 -5.61 -9.06
N LEU A 38 -5.40 -6.85 -9.36
CA LEU A 38 -5.21 -7.29 -10.75
C LEU A 38 -6.51 -7.49 -11.52
N ALA A 39 -7.60 -7.86 -10.82
CA ALA A 39 -8.89 -8.16 -11.46
C ALA A 39 -9.81 -6.94 -11.60
N GLN A 40 -9.64 -5.89 -10.79
CA GLN A 40 -10.59 -4.78 -10.67
C GLN A 40 -10.01 -3.43 -11.13
N GLY A 41 -9.15 -3.45 -12.13
CA GLY A 41 -8.62 -2.23 -12.73
C GLY A 41 -7.57 -1.51 -11.86
N GLY A 42 -6.99 -2.20 -10.89
CA GLY A 42 -5.86 -1.71 -10.11
C GLY A 42 -4.54 -2.27 -10.62
N THR A 43 -3.53 -2.24 -9.76
CA THR A 43 -2.20 -2.75 -10.07
C THR A 43 -1.43 -3.07 -8.80
N ALA A 44 -0.25 -3.65 -8.95
CA ALA A 44 0.66 -3.90 -7.84
C ALA A 44 2.10 -3.76 -8.31
N PHE A 45 2.95 -3.22 -7.43
CA PHE A 45 4.38 -3.05 -7.66
C PHE A 45 5.17 -3.65 -6.51
N GLY A 46 6.32 -4.19 -6.82
CA GLY A 46 7.22 -4.76 -5.82
C GLY A 46 8.63 -4.21 -5.94
N ALA A 47 9.33 -4.18 -4.80
CA ALA A 47 10.75 -3.92 -4.72
C ALA A 47 11.45 -5.25 -4.37
N LEU A 48 12.37 -5.67 -5.22
CA LEU A 48 13.09 -6.93 -5.07
C LEU A 48 14.58 -6.67 -4.89
N GLU A 49 15.17 -7.37 -3.93
CA GLU A 49 16.61 -7.41 -3.73
C GLU A 49 17.07 -8.85 -3.83
N GLU A 50 17.92 -9.13 -4.81
CA GLU A 50 18.40 -10.50 -5.07
C GLU A 50 17.28 -11.55 -5.20
N GLY A 51 16.19 -11.15 -5.88
CA GLY A 51 15.02 -12.00 -6.10
C GLY A 51 14.06 -12.12 -4.94
N THR A 52 14.34 -11.48 -3.80
CA THR A 52 13.44 -11.47 -2.63
C THR A 52 12.63 -10.19 -2.58
N LEU A 53 11.33 -10.33 -2.40
CA LEU A 53 10.43 -9.19 -2.25
C LEU A 53 10.65 -8.52 -0.89
N VAL A 54 11.13 -7.29 -0.90
CA VAL A 54 11.42 -6.52 0.32
C VAL A 54 10.44 -5.39 0.57
N GLY A 55 9.65 -5.03 -0.41
CA GLY A 55 8.57 -4.07 -0.30
C GLY A 55 7.54 -4.30 -1.38
N ALA A 56 6.30 -3.87 -1.12
CA ALA A 56 5.23 -3.98 -2.09
C ALA A 56 4.20 -2.87 -1.90
N LEU A 57 3.54 -2.52 -3.00
CA LEU A 57 2.41 -1.59 -3.00
C LEU A 57 1.34 -2.17 -3.90
N LEU A 58 0.12 -2.23 -3.38
CA LEU A 58 -1.04 -2.72 -4.09
C LEU A 58 -2.05 -1.58 -4.19
N LEU A 59 -2.69 -1.47 -5.34
CA LEU A 59 -3.70 -0.47 -5.63
C LEU A 59 -4.98 -1.17 -6.05
N VAL A 60 -6.04 -1.00 -5.28
CA VAL A 60 -7.37 -1.52 -5.61
C VAL A 60 -8.28 -0.34 -5.90
N ARG A 61 -8.87 -0.30 -7.09
CA ARG A 61 -9.81 0.76 -7.45
C ARG A 61 -11.09 0.60 -6.63
N THR A 62 -11.44 1.64 -5.86
CA THR A 62 -12.62 1.64 -4.98
C THR A 62 -13.79 2.42 -5.57
N ALA A 63 -13.50 3.31 -6.51
CA ALA A 63 -14.46 4.09 -7.28
C ALA A 63 -13.81 4.45 -8.62
N PRO A 64 -14.54 4.98 -9.61
CA PRO A 64 -13.94 5.36 -10.89
C PRO A 64 -12.76 6.34 -10.75
N ASP A 65 -12.78 7.19 -9.72
CA ASP A 65 -11.77 8.22 -9.48
C ASP A 65 -10.97 8.00 -8.18
N ALA A 66 -11.09 6.85 -7.53
CA ALA A 66 -10.42 6.56 -6.26
C ALA A 66 -9.82 5.17 -6.23
N ALA A 67 -8.70 5.04 -5.52
CA ALA A 67 -8.07 3.75 -5.29
C ALA A 67 -7.53 3.67 -3.86
N ARG A 68 -7.56 2.46 -3.30
CA ARG A 68 -6.98 2.17 -1.99
C ARG A 68 -5.58 1.62 -2.16
N VAL A 69 -4.66 2.19 -1.40
CA VAL A 69 -3.26 1.79 -1.34
C VAL A 69 -3.04 0.85 -0.17
N THR A 70 -2.34 -0.25 -0.42
CA THR A 70 -1.73 -1.08 0.62
C THR A 70 -0.23 -1.09 0.35
N CYS A 71 0.57 -0.66 1.32
CA CYS A 71 2.02 -0.54 1.14
C CYS A 71 2.74 -1.11 2.36
N GLY A 72 3.79 -1.87 2.13
CA GLY A 72 4.59 -2.42 3.19
C GLY A 72 6.03 -2.64 2.74
N VAL A 73 6.95 -2.51 3.71
CA VAL A 73 8.38 -2.74 3.52
C VAL A 73 8.86 -3.62 4.66
N ARG A 74 9.72 -4.60 4.37
CA ARG A 74 10.33 -5.43 5.42
C ARG A 74 11.04 -4.54 6.45
N PRO A 75 10.93 -4.85 7.75
CA PRO A 75 11.60 -4.07 8.79
C PRO A 75 13.09 -3.90 8.57
N SER A 76 13.77 -4.94 8.04
CA SER A 76 15.20 -4.90 7.70
C SER A 76 15.55 -3.88 6.61
N HIS A 77 14.56 -3.43 5.85
CA HIS A 77 14.74 -2.53 4.70
C HIS A 77 14.06 -1.17 4.90
N GLU A 78 13.53 -0.90 6.08
CA GLU A 78 12.96 0.40 6.41
C GLU A 78 14.03 1.50 6.39
N ARG A 79 13.60 2.76 6.18
CA ARG A 79 14.45 3.95 6.15
C ARG A 79 15.46 3.99 5.00
N ARG A 80 15.22 3.22 3.95
CA ARG A 80 16.03 3.22 2.72
C ARG A 80 15.34 3.91 1.55
N GLY A 81 14.17 4.52 1.77
CA GLY A 81 13.41 5.20 0.74
C GLY A 81 12.56 4.29 -0.16
N ILE A 82 12.47 2.99 0.15
CA ILE A 82 11.73 2.03 -0.67
C ILE A 82 10.23 2.37 -0.68
N GLY A 83 9.64 2.60 0.51
CA GLY A 83 8.23 2.97 0.63
C GLY A 83 7.91 4.26 -0.13
N GLY A 84 8.79 5.25 -0.05
CA GLY A 84 8.64 6.51 -0.78
C GLY A 84 8.64 6.35 -2.29
N LEU A 85 9.52 5.49 -2.81
CA LEU A 85 9.55 5.19 -4.24
C LEU A 85 8.29 4.46 -4.68
N LEU A 86 7.81 3.50 -3.90
CA LEU A 86 6.56 2.80 -4.19
C LEU A 86 5.36 3.77 -4.19
N LEU A 87 5.31 4.69 -3.23
CA LEU A 87 4.24 5.70 -3.17
C LEU A 87 4.27 6.66 -4.37
N ARG A 88 5.46 7.00 -4.89
CA ARG A 88 5.57 7.78 -6.13
C ARG A 88 5.06 7.00 -7.34
N MET A 89 5.33 5.71 -7.39
CA MET A 89 4.77 4.85 -8.45
C MET A 89 3.25 4.82 -8.39
N ALA A 90 2.67 4.86 -7.19
CA ALA A 90 1.22 4.97 -7.02
C ALA A 90 0.67 6.29 -7.57
N ASP A 91 1.36 7.41 -7.33
CA ASP A 91 0.97 8.71 -7.88
C ASP A 91 0.99 8.72 -9.41
N ASP A 92 2.05 8.18 -10.01
CA ASP A 92 2.18 8.10 -11.46
C ASP A 92 1.08 7.23 -12.07
N TRP A 93 0.80 6.09 -11.47
CA TRP A 93 -0.28 5.21 -11.90
C TRP A 93 -1.64 5.92 -11.80
N ALA A 94 -1.88 6.65 -10.71
CA ALA A 94 -3.14 7.38 -10.51
C ALA A 94 -3.34 8.44 -11.60
N TRP A 95 -2.31 9.19 -11.94
CA TRP A 95 -2.37 10.16 -13.03
C TRP A 95 -2.71 9.50 -14.37
N GLU A 96 -2.05 8.40 -14.68
CA GLU A 96 -2.23 7.69 -15.95
C GLU A 96 -3.60 7.03 -16.07
N ASN A 97 -4.25 6.73 -14.94
CA ASN A 97 -5.51 5.97 -14.91
C ASN A 97 -6.72 6.80 -14.45
N GLY A 98 -6.59 8.12 -14.40
CA GLY A 98 -7.71 9.01 -14.08
C GLY A 98 -8.17 8.92 -12.63
N VAL A 99 -7.31 8.47 -11.72
CA VAL A 99 -7.61 8.40 -10.29
C VAL A 99 -7.27 9.74 -9.66
N ALA A 100 -8.28 10.37 -9.03
CA ALA A 100 -8.15 11.69 -8.42
C ALA A 100 -7.83 11.63 -6.93
N ARG A 101 -8.01 10.46 -6.28
CA ARG A 101 -7.83 10.31 -4.84
C ARG A 101 -7.26 8.94 -4.51
N LEU A 102 -6.21 8.94 -3.69
CA LEU A 102 -5.64 7.73 -3.10
C LEU A 102 -6.01 7.66 -1.61
N GLU A 103 -6.41 6.51 -1.15
CA GLU A 103 -6.83 6.25 0.22
C GLU A 103 -5.93 5.18 0.84
N ILE A 104 -5.63 5.30 2.12
CA ILE A 104 -4.84 4.32 2.85
C ILE A 104 -5.36 4.17 4.28
N ALA A 105 -5.33 2.96 4.80
CA ALA A 105 -5.66 2.69 6.18
C ALA A 105 -4.39 2.27 6.93
N VAL A 106 -4.16 2.84 8.12
CA VAL A 106 -2.96 2.56 8.88
C VAL A 106 -3.32 2.38 10.36
N ARG A 107 -2.71 1.40 11.03
CA ARG A 107 -2.87 1.27 12.48
C ARG A 107 -2.36 2.49 13.20
N LYS A 108 -3.10 2.93 14.22
CA LYS A 108 -2.74 4.09 15.03
C LYS A 108 -1.35 3.96 15.63
N GLU A 109 -0.95 2.75 16.04
CA GLU A 109 0.35 2.47 16.67
C GLU A 109 1.51 2.42 15.67
N ASP A 110 1.24 2.31 14.38
CA ASP A 110 2.28 2.19 13.36
C ASP A 110 2.86 3.56 13.02
N LEU A 111 3.71 4.06 13.89
CA LEU A 111 4.29 5.40 13.78
C LEU A 111 5.22 5.53 12.57
N VAL A 112 5.91 4.47 12.21
CA VAL A 112 6.80 4.47 11.03
C VAL A 112 6.01 4.69 9.75
N ALA A 113 4.95 3.91 9.56
CA ALA A 113 4.08 4.04 8.38
C ALA A 113 3.39 5.42 8.35
N ARG A 114 2.87 5.88 9.48
CA ARG A 114 2.21 7.18 9.58
C ARG A 114 3.14 8.32 9.17
N HIS A 115 4.39 8.27 9.59
CA HIS A 115 5.38 9.28 9.22
C HIS A 115 5.68 9.27 7.72
N VAL A 116 5.84 8.10 7.13
CA VAL A 116 6.07 7.95 5.69
C VAL A 116 4.89 8.52 4.89
N PHE A 117 3.66 8.15 5.26
CA PHE A 117 2.48 8.63 4.54
C PHE A 117 2.28 10.14 4.68
N ASP A 118 2.50 10.69 5.87
CA ASP A 118 2.43 12.14 6.11
C ASP A 118 3.42 12.89 5.20
N ARG A 119 4.65 12.41 5.11
CA ARG A 119 5.67 13.02 4.24
C ARG A 119 5.33 12.94 2.76
N HIS A 120 4.50 12.01 2.35
CA HIS A 120 4.08 11.84 0.96
C HIS A 120 2.72 12.48 0.65
N GLY A 121 2.22 13.33 1.53
CA GLY A 121 1.05 14.16 1.26
C GLY A 121 -0.29 13.55 1.65
N TYR A 122 -0.28 12.44 2.39
CA TYR A 122 -1.51 11.85 2.91
C TYR A 122 -1.95 12.60 4.16
N GLY A 123 -3.21 13.01 4.20
CA GLY A 123 -3.81 13.70 5.32
C GLY A 123 -4.92 12.90 5.97
N SER A 124 -5.29 13.28 7.19
CA SER A 124 -6.35 12.59 7.94
C SER A 124 -7.70 12.74 7.25
N ALA A 125 -8.38 11.62 7.05
CA ALA A 125 -9.71 11.57 6.44
C ALA A 125 -10.74 10.86 7.30
N GLY A 126 -10.31 10.15 8.34
CA GLY A 126 -11.21 9.43 9.22
C GLY A 126 -10.50 8.56 10.24
N PHE A 127 -11.31 7.86 11.01
CA PHE A 127 -10.83 7.04 12.13
C PHE A 127 -11.80 5.89 12.36
N ARG A 128 -11.28 4.70 12.62
CA ARG A 128 -12.07 3.53 13.01
C ARG A 128 -11.58 2.98 14.33
N ARG A 129 -12.49 2.78 15.27
CA ARG A 129 -12.19 2.17 16.58
C ARG A 129 -12.50 0.69 16.54
N GLY A 130 -11.68 -0.08 17.27
CA GLY A 130 -11.97 -1.48 17.51
C GLY A 130 -12.06 -2.36 16.29
N VAL A 131 -11.20 -2.13 15.29
CA VAL A 131 -11.13 -2.98 14.11
C VAL A 131 -10.58 -4.35 14.51
N ALA A 132 -11.24 -5.42 14.09
CA ALA A 132 -10.81 -6.78 14.42
C ALA A 132 -9.53 -7.14 13.66
N GLY A 133 -8.49 -7.54 14.38
CA GLY A 133 -7.26 -8.06 13.80
C GLY A 133 -7.31 -9.56 13.57
N PRO A 134 -6.34 -10.12 12.83
CA PRO A 134 -6.28 -11.55 12.52
C PRO A 134 -6.07 -12.44 13.74
N ASP A 135 -5.55 -11.90 14.83
CA ASP A 135 -5.30 -12.59 16.09
C ASP A 135 -6.48 -12.51 17.08
N GLY A 136 -7.60 -11.93 16.67
CA GLY A 136 -8.76 -11.70 17.51
C GLY A 136 -8.67 -10.48 18.41
N GLN A 137 -7.53 -9.78 18.43
CA GLN A 137 -7.39 -8.51 19.13
C GLN A 137 -7.94 -7.38 18.28
N THR A 138 -8.36 -6.29 18.92
CA THR A 138 -8.83 -5.10 18.22
C THR A 138 -7.74 -4.01 18.21
N PHE A 139 -7.80 -3.15 17.21
CA PHE A 139 -6.91 -2.00 17.10
C PHE A 139 -7.68 -0.80 16.53
N ASP A 140 -7.15 0.39 16.76
CA ASP A 140 -7.66 1.60 16.15
C ASP A 140 -6.93 1.87 14.84
N GLU A 141 -7.65 2.41 13.87
CA GLU A 141 -7.16 2.61 12.52
C GLU A 141 -7.38 4.04 12.07
N LEU A 142 -6.37 4.65 11.49
CA LEU A 142 -6.47 5.96 10.85
C LEU A 142 -6.74 5.76 9.37
N LEU A 143 -7.68 6.54 8.85
CA LEU A 143 -7.94 6.63 7.41
C LEU A 143 -7.27 7.89 6.89
N LEU A 144 -6.40 7.73 5.91
CA LEU A 144 -5.66 8.81 5.29
C LEU A 144 -6.03 8.90 3.82
N GLU A 145 -5.88 10.09 3.26
CA GLU A 145 -6.26 10.36 1.90
C GLU A 145 -5.32 11.37 1.27
N LYS A 146 -5.04 11.20 -0.01
CA LYS A 146 -4.21 12.11 -0.79
C LYS A 146 -4.92 12.46 -2.09
N PRO A 147 -5.14 13.77 -2.39
CA PRO A 147 -5.61 14.17 -3.70
C PRO A 147 -4.48 14.01 -4.73
N VAL A 148 -4.85 13.52 -5.90
CA VAL A 148 -3.94 13.41 -7.03
C VAL A 148 -4.42 14.44 -8.05
N PRO A 149 -3.75 15.59 -8.17
CA PRO A 149 -4.17 16.61 -9.13
C PRO A 149 -4.01 16.10 -10.56
N PRO A 150 -4.86 16.57 -11.49
CA PRO A 150 -4.67 16.23 -12.89
C PRO A 150 -3.31 16.69 -13.35
N ARG A 151 -2.68 15.88 -14.21
CA ARG A 151 -1.39 16.26 -14.81
C ARG A 151 -1.59 17.49 -15.66
N GLU A 152 -0.85 18.56 -15.38
CA GLU A 152 -0.85 19.72 -16.24
C GLU A 152 -0.19 19.36 -17.57
N GLU A 153 -0.92 19.57 -18.65
CA GLU A 153 -0.32 19.48 -19.98
C GLU A 153 0.55 20.73 -20.21
N ALA A 154 1.82 20.47 -20.42
CA ALA A 154 2.75 21.55 -20.74
C ALA A 154 2.55 22.06 -22.16
#